data_0f1871382f5386f000b0271c6ea6b12f
#
_entry.id   0f1871382f5386f000b0271c6ea6b12f
#
_cell.length_a   1.000
_cell.length_b   1.000
_cell.length_c   1.000
_cell.angle_alpha   90.00
_cell.angle_beta   90.00
_cell.angle_gamma   90.00
#
_symmetry.space_group_name_H-M   'P 1'
#
loop_
_entity.id
_entity.type
_entity.pdbx_description
1 polymer ?
#
loop_
_entity_poly.entity_id
_entity_poly.type
_entity_poly.pdbx_seq_one_letter_code
_entity_poly.pdbx_strand_id
1 'polypeptide(L)'
;NSSAPVSSPSRCGLTTGKFPIEVGINTFLNNKASNKKCEQRNFLSDKNPSMARAFQSAGYATGHIGKWHMGGGRDVHNAPSIKNYGFDEYISTYESPDPEPAITATNWIWSAKDSVKRWRRTEYFVNKSIDFVKRHKDQPFFLNLWPDDMHTPWVPEFKQKDNKSWNTEEAFIPVLAEMDKQIGRFIKALDELGLSENTIVIFTSDNGPAPSFQSARAAYLRGTKNSLYEGGIRMTLLIKYP
;
A
#
# COMPACT_ATOMS: atom_id res chain seq x y z
N ASN A 1 -7.17 9.09 -12.43
CA ASN A 1 -6.69 9.87 -11.29
C ASN A 1 -7.00 9.12 -9.99
N SER A 2 -6.15 9.28 -8.97
CA SER A 2 -6.51 8.85 -7.61
C SER A 2 -7.63 9.76 -7.05
N SER A 3 -8.39 9.25 -6.08
CA SER A 3 -9.48 10.00 -5.47
C SER A 3 -9.01 11.08 -4.49
N ALA A 4 -7.72 11.11 -4.15
CA ALA A 4 -7.11 12.12 -3.30
C ALA A 4 -5.57 12.16 -3.50
N PRO A 5 -4.89 13.26 -3.11
CA PRO A 5 -3.44 13.40 -3.27
C PRO A 5 -2.65 12.80 -2.11
N VAL A 6 -3.26 11.93 -1.28
CA VAL A 6 -2.64 11.28 -0.12
C VAL A 6 -3.25 9.89 0.14
N SER A 7 -2.50 9.06 0.86
CA SER A 7 -2.74 7.61 0.98
C SER A 7 -4.10 7.21 1.52
N SER A 8 -4.48 7.65 2.73
CA SER A 8 -5.68 7.10 3.39
C SER A 8 -6.97 7.34 2.60
N PRO A 9 -7.29 8.56 2.15
CA PRO A 9 -8.50 8.77 1.37
C PRO A 9 -8.46 8.06 0.02
N SER A 10 -7.31 8.01 -0.68
CA SER A 10 -7.20 7.26 -1.94
C SER A 10 -7.44 5.78 -1.76
N ARG A 11 -6.87 5.18 -0.72
CA ARG A 11 -7.05 3.76 -0.38
C ARG A 11 -8.49 3.45 0.01
N CYS A 12 -9.13 4.36 0.77
CA CYS A 12 -10.56 4.26 1.09
C CYS A 12 -11.42 4.29 -0.19
N GLY A 13 -11.14 5.22 -1.09
CA GLY A 13 -11.85 5.32 -2.37
C GLY A 13 -11.69 4.05 -3.21
N LEU A 14 -10.47 3.53 -3.34
CA LEU A 14 -10.19 2.30 -4.07
C LEU A 14 -10.89 1.09 -3.43
N THR A 15 -10.89 1.00 -2.10
CA THR A 15 -11.50 -0.13 -1.37
C THR A 15 -13.02 -0.11 -1.43
N THR A 16 -13.65 1.07 -1.38
CA THR A 16 -15.10 1.21 -1.21
C THR A 16 -15.86 1.59 -2.48
N GLY A 17 -15.18 2.09 -3.50
CA GLY A 17 -15.81 2.71 -4.67
C GLY A 17 -16.50 4.05 -4.38
N LYS A 18 -16.31 4.63 -3.19
CA LYS A 18 -16.92 5.91 -2.77
C LYS A 18 -15.90 7.04 -2.76
N PHE A 19 -16.37 8.27 -2.90
CA PHE A 19 -15.52 9.41 -2.63
C PHE A 19 -15.06 9.43 -1.15
N PRO A 20 -13.81 9.80 -0.85
CA PRO A 20 -13.28 9.81 0.50
C PRO A 20 -14.12 10.61 1.52
N ILE A 21 -14.72 11.71 1.10
CA ILE A 21 -15.59 12.54 1.93
C ILE A 21 -16.85 11.80 2.39
N GLU A 22 -17.40 10.90 1.57
CA GLU A 22 -18.59 10.11 1.92
C GLU A 22 -18.29 9.09 3.02
N VAL A 23 -17.05 8.64 3.12
CA VAL A 23 -16.61 7.73 4.18
C VAL A 23 -15.98 8.46 5.36
N GLY A 24 -15.89 9.80 5.30
CA GLY A 24 -15.40 10.66 6.37
C GLY A 24 -13.88 10.57 6.58
N ILE A 25 -13.11 10.37 5.51
CA ILE A 25 -11.64 10.32 5.53
C ILE A 25 -11.11 11.41 4.60
N ASN A 26 -10.78 12.57 5.16
CA ASN A 26 -10.47 13.77 4.39
C ASN A 26 -8.99 13.89 4.00
N THR A 27 -8.10 13.35 4.84
CA THR A 27 -6.65 13.35 4.61
C THR A 27 -6.01 12.07 5.18
N PHE A 28 -4.69 11.98 5.21
CA PHE A 28 -4.01 10.80 5.77
C PHE A 28 -4.35 10.64 7.27
N LEU A 29 -4.69 9.42 7.63
CA LEU A 29 -5.00 9.07 9.01
C LEU A 29 -3.74 9.12 9.89
N ASN A 30 -3.93 9.56 11.13
CA ASN A 30 -2.88 9.76 12.11
C ASN A 30 -3.41 9.40 13.52
N ASN A 31 -2.84 9.99 14.58
CA ASN A 31 -3.39 9.87 15.93
C ASN A 31 -4.77 10.56 16.04
N LYS A 32 -5.54 10.21 17.06
CA LYS A 32 -6.90 10.72 17.29
C LYS A 32 -6.97 12.25 17.32
N ALA A 33 -5.98 12.89 17.95
CA ALA A 33 -5.96 14.36 18.05
C ALA A 33 -5.80 15.02 16.68
N SER A 34 -4.91 14.51 15.85
CA SER A 34 -4.70 14.98 14.48
C SER A 34 -5.92 14.72 13.59
N ASN A 35 -6.52 13.53 13.71
CA ASN A 35 -7.73 13.18 12.95
C ASN A 35 -8.89 14.09 13.30
N LYS A 36 -9.11 14.39 14.60
CA LYS A 36 -10.13 15.33 15.06
C LYS A 36 -9.90 16.74 14.51
N LYS A 37 -8.63 17.20 14.50
CA LYS A 37 -8.27 18.52 13.96
C LYS A 37 -8.56 18.62 12.44
N CYS A 38 -8.48 17.50 11.73
CA CYS A 38 -8.82 17.41 10.30
C CYS A 38 -10.30 17.07 10.04
N GLU A 39 -11.14 17.08 11.07
CA GLU A 39 -12.59 16.78 10.99
C GLU A 39 -12.88 15.45 10.30
N GLN A 40 -12.07 14.42 10.58
CA GLN A 40 -12.19 13.11 9.96
C GLN A 40 -12.33 11.98 10.99
N ARG A 41 -12.79 10.83 10.52
CA ARG A 41 -12.87 9.60 11.32
C ARG A 41 -11.46 9.09 11.66
N ASN A 42 -11.36 8.23 12.69
CA ASN A 42 -10.09 7.59 13.06
C ASN A 42 -9.78 6.36 12.20
N PHE A 43 -10.76 5.81 11.49
CA PHE A 43 -10.64 4.65 10.61
C PHE A 43 -11.80 4.58 9.62
N LEU A 44 -11.60 3.85 8.54
CA LEU A 44 -12.67 3.47 7.62
C LEU A 44 -13.63 2.53 8.36
N SER A 45 -14.93 2.82 8.35
CA SER A 45 -15.92 1.91 8.94
C SER A 45 -16.07 0.67 8.06
N ASP A 46 -16.06 -0.51 8.68
CA ASP A 46 -16.29 -1.80 8.03
C ASP A 46 -17.75 -2.00 7.55
N LYS A 47 -18.64 -1.07 7.89
CA LYS A 47 -20.01 -1.01 7.35
C LYS A 47 -20.08 -0.44 5.91
N ASN A 48 -19.00 0.18 5.43
CA ASN A 48 -18.93 0.63 4.04
C ASN A 48 -18.84 -0.56 3.09
N PRO A 49 -19.25 -0.40 1.81
CA PRO A 49 -18.94 -1.37 0.76
C PRO A 49 -17.44 -1.69 0.73
N SER A 50 -17.09 -2.89 0.32
CA SER A 50 -15.70 -3.27 0.11
C SER A 50 -15.59 -4.14 -1.13
N MET A 51 -14.65 -3.79 -2.00
CA MET A 51 -14.33 -4.58 -3.19
C MET A 51 -13.90 -6.00 -2.82
N ALA A 52 -13.08 -6.17 -1.79
CA ALA A 52 -12.68 -7.49 -1.33
C ALA A 52 -13.86 -8.33 -0.84
N ARG A 53 -14.82 -7.72 -0.13
CA ARG A 53 -16.04 -8.42 0.31
C ARG A 53 -16.91 -8.86 -0.88
N ALA A 54 -16.97 -8.05 -1.94
CA ALA A 54 -17.68 -8.43 -3.15
C ALA A 54 -17.04 -9.66 -3.82
N PHE A 55 -15.72 -9.68 -3.94
CA PHE A 55 -14.97 -10.84 -4.45
C PHE A 55 -15.13 -12.06 -3.54
N GLN A 56 -14.98 -11.89 -2.22
CA GLN A 56 -15.17 -12.98 -1.25
C GLN A 56 -16.57 -13.60 -1.37
N SER A 57 -17.61 -12.76 -1.47
CA SER A 57 -18.99 -13.23 -1.66
C SER A 57 -19.22 -13.96 -2.99
N ALA A 58 -18.38 -13.67 -3.99
CA ALA A 58 -18.37 -14.38 -5.28
C ALA A 58 -17.49 -15.66 -5.27
N GLY A 59 -16.98 -16.07 -4.12
CA GLY A 59 -16.18 -17.30 -3.97
C GLY A 59 -14.68 -17.15 -4.27
N TYR A 60 -14.19 -15.94 -4.35
CA TYR A 60 -12.74 -15.69 -4.50
C TYR A 60 -12.02 -15.84 -3.16
N ALA A 61 -10.83 -16.44 -3.18
CA ALA A 61 -9.88 -16.28 -2.09
C ALA A 61 -9.35 -14.85 -2.08
N THR A 62 -9.33 -14.19 -0.92
CA THR A 62 -9.02 -12.77 -0.84
C THR A 62 -7.82 -12.49 0.05
N GLY A 63 -6.83 -11.73 -0.45
CA GLY A 63 -5.61 -11.40 0.25
C GLY A 63 -5.28 -9.91 0.24
N HIS A 64 -4.73 -9.39 1.35
CA HIS A 64 -4.14 -8.06 1.43
C HIS A 64 -2.73 -8.15 1.99
N ILE A 65 -1.73 -7.74 1.20
CA ILE A 65 -0.33 -7.79 1.59
C ILE A 65 0.32 -6.42 1.36
N GLY A 66 0.72 -5.78 2.44
CA GLY A 66 1.37 -4.47 2.43
C GLY A 66 0.65 -3.40 3.24
N LYS A 67 0.83 -2.15 2.86
CA LYS A 67 0.32 -0.99 3.59
C LYS A 67 -1.21 -0.95 3.59
N TRP A 68 -1.81 -0.85 4.78
CA TRP A 68 -3.26 -0.64 4.96
C TRP A 68 -3.62 0.85 4.98
N HIS A 69 -3.22 1.57 6.00
CA HIS A 69 -3.40 3.01 6.22
C HIS A 69 -4.86 3.51 6.11
N MET A 70 -5.82 2.66 6.47
CA MET A 70 -7.25 3.00 6.55
C MET A 70 -7.77 2.91 7.98
N GLY A 71 -6.87 2.98 8.98
CA GLY A 71 -7.15 3.03 10.41
C GLY A 71 -6.37 1.98 11.19
N GLY A 72 -6.23 2.23 12.49
CA GLY A 72 -5.39 1.46 13.41
C GLY A 72 -3.99 2.02 13.55
N GLY A 73 -3.21 1.43 14.45
CA GLY A 73 -1.91 1.94 14.84
C GLY A 73 -1.98 3.19 15.72
N ARG A 74 -0.81 3.67 16.17
CA ARG A 74 -0.68 4.84 17.04
C ARG A 74 -1.54 4.70 18.31
N ASP A 75 -2.50 5.61 18.55
CA ASP A 75 -3.48 5.60 19.65
C ASP A 75 -4.88 5.12 19.23
N VAL A 76 -5.03 4.63 17.99
CA VAL A 76 -6.31 4.12 17.45
C VAL A 76 -6.34 2.59 17.58
N HIS A 77 -6.81 2.12 18.74
CA HIS A 77 -6.83 0.68 19.08
C HIS A 77 -8.16 -0.02 18.79
N ASN A 78 -9.17 0.74 18.33
CA ASN A 78 -10.52 0.24 18.07
C ASN A 78 -10.88 0.20 16.57
N ALA A 79 -9.91 0.25 15.70
CA ALA A 79 -10.14 0.06 14.27
C ALA A 79 -10.56 -1.40 14.00
N PRO A 80 -11.52 -1.63 13.08
CA PRO A 80 -11.93 -2.98 12.71
C PRO A 80 -10.77 -3.80 12.12
N SER A 81 -10.77 -5.11 12.35
CA SER A 81 -9.82 -6.03 11.70
C SER A 81 -9.95 -5.95 10.18
N ILE A 82 -8.84 -6.13 9.47
CA ILE A 82 -8.80 -6.16 8.00
C ILE A 82 -9.72 -7.27 7.44
N LYS A 83 -9.93 -8.35 8.18
CA LYS A 83 -10.90 -9.40 7.84
C LYS A 83 -12.33 -8.88 7.67
N ASN A 84 -12.72 -7.89 8.46
CA ASN A 84 -14.06 -7.31 8.37
C ASN A 84 -14.36 -6.65 7.02
N TYR A 85 -13.32 -6.33 6.25
CA TYR A 85 -13.47 -5.77 4.90
C TYR A 85 -13.51 -6.84 3.80
N GLY A 86 -13.50 -8.13 4.17
CA GLY A 86 -13.62 -9.24 3.25
C GLY A 86 -12.28 -9.82 2.78
N PHE A 87 -11.21 -9.64 3.55
CA PHE A 87 -9.94 -10.30 3.31
C PHE A 87 -9.82 -11.56 4.19
N ASP A 88 -9.62 -12.72 3.57
CA ASP A 88 -9.40 -13.98 4.27
C ASP A 88 -8.03 -14.00 4.95
N GLU A 89 -7.03 -13.49 4.24
CA GLU A 89 -5.67 -13.41 4.71
C GLU A 89 -5.11 -11.99 4.55
N TYR A 90 -4.27 -11.57 5.49
CA TYR A 90 -3.59 -10.28 5.34
C TYR A 90 -2.26 -10.24 6.09
N ILE A 91 -1.38 -9.40 5.59
CA ILE A 91 -0.14 -8.97 6.21
C ILE A 91 -0.07 -7.45 6.02
N SER A 92 -0.05 -6.71 7.11
CA SER A 92 -0.14 -5.25 7.04
C SER A 92 1.00 -4.55 7.78
N THR A 93 1.17 -3.27 7.49
CA THR A 93 2.19 -2.43 8.12
C THR A 93 1.65 -1.72 9.36
N TYR A 94 2.49 -0.93 10.03
CA TYR A 94 2.23 -0.28 11.32
C TYR A 94 0.88 0.47 11.41
N GLU A 95 0.45 1.14 10.36
CA GLU A 95 -0.80 1.93 10.36
C GLU A 95 -1.99 1.04 9.98
N SER A 96 -2.21 0.00 10.79
CA SER A 96 -3.30 -0.97 10.69
C SER A 96 -3.71 -1.45 12.08
N PRO A 97 -4.88 -2.13 12.22
CA PRO A 97 -5.28 -2.70 13.51
C PRO A 97 -4.33 -3.81 13.99
N ASP A 98 -3.82 -4.62 13.07
CA ASP A 98 -2.98 -5.79 13.36
C ASP A 98 -1.73 -5.77 12.47
N PRO A 99 -0.70 -4.96 12.79
CA PRO A 99 0.53 -4.90 11.99
C PRO A 99 1.37 -6.18 12.15
N GLU A 100 2.00 -6.60 11.06
CA GLU A 100 2.90 -7.76 11.04
C GLU A 100 4.13 -7.52 11.92
N PRO A 101 4.33 -8.31 12.99
CA PRO A 101 5.42 -8.08 13.95
C PRO A 101 6.82 -8.12 13.33
N ALA A 102 7.00 -8.87 12.24
CA ALA A 102 8.30 -9.01 11.58
C ALA A 102 8.79 -7.72 10.92
N ILE A 103 7.88 -6.82 10.55
CA ILE A 103 8.16 -5.63 9.74
C ILE A 103 7.79 -4.31 10.39
N THR A 104 7.10 -4.32 11.53
CA THR A 104 6.55 -3.09 12.15
C THR A 104 6.47 -3.17 13.67
N ALA A 105 7.48 -3.73 14.31
CA ALA A 105 7.45 -3.97 15.75
C ALA A 105 7.26 -2.69 16.60
N THR A 106 7.81 -1.55 16.19
CA THR A 106 7.81 -0.34 17.03
C THR A 106 7.62 0.97 16.27
N ASN A 107 7.67 0.99 14.93
CA ASN A 107 7.69 2.24 14.16
C ASN A 107 6.99 2.06 12.82
N TRP A 108 6.33 3.11 12.34
CA TRP A 108 5.63 3.10 11.04
C TRP A 108 6.57 2.98 9.83
N ILE A 109 7.84 3.31 10.00
CA ILE A 109 8.84 3.22 8.93
C ILE A 109 9.62 1.92 9.08
N TRP A 110 10.42 1.83 10.14
CA TRP A 110 11.31 0.73 10.42
C TRP A 110 11.92 0.88 11.82
N SER A 111 12.21 -0.26 12.46
CA SER A 111 12.92 -0.35 13.72
C SER A 111 14.06 -1.36 13.61
N ALA A 112 15.14 -1.16 14.37
CA ALA A 112 16.20 -2.15 14.50
C ALA A 112 15.71 -3.50 15.07
N LYS A 113 14.56 -3.49 15.76
CA LYS A 113 13.90 -4.70 16.30
C LYS A 113 13.15 -5.50 15.25
N ASP A 114 12.80 -4.90 14.10
CA ASP A 114 12.10 -5.60 13.02
C ASP A 114 13.03 -6.70 12.47
N SER A 115 12.54 -7.93 12.41
CA SER A 115 13.31 -9.05 11.86
C SER A 115 13.48 -8.91 10.35
N VAL A 116 12.47 -8.39 9.66
CA VAL A 116 12.55 -8.01 8.24
C VAL A 116 12.94 -6.55 8.16
N LYS A 117 14.11 -6.27 7.63
CA LYS A 117 14.64 -4.91 7.49
C LYS A 117 13.92 -4.13 6.39
N ARG A 118 13.89 -2.79 6.49
CA ARG A 118 13.18 -1.92 5.55
C ARG A 118 13.52 -2.23 4.08
N TRP A 119 14.78 -2.43 3.75
CA TRP A 119 15.25 -2.74 2.38
C TRP A 119 14.91 -4.15 1.89
N ARG A 120 14.33 -5.02 2.74
CA ARG A 120 13.83 -6.35 2.41
C ARG A 120 12.31 -6.44 2.42
N ARG A 121 11.63 -5.32 2.66
CA ARG A 121 10.19 -5.35 2.90
C ARG A 121 9.39 -5.70 1.65
N THR A 122 9.71 -5.11 0.50
CA THR A 122 9.04 -5.47 -0.77
C THR A 122 9.30 -6.92 -1.15
N GLU A 123 10.53 -7.45 -0.96
CA GLU A 123 10.83 -8.87 -1.14
C GLU A 123 9.95 -9.75 -0.24
N TYR A 124 9.79 -9.38 1.03
CA TYR A 124 8.93 -10.09 1.98
C TYR A 124 7.47 -10.11 1.51
N PHE A 125 6.93 -8.97 1.10
CA PHE A 125 5.56 -8.89 0.59
C PHE A 125 5.37 -9.73 -0.67
N VAL A 126 6.32 -9.70 -1.59
CA VAL A 126 6.28 -10.50 -2.82
C VAL A 126 6.37 -12.00 -2.50
N ASN A 127 7.21 -12.43 -1.56
CA ASN A 127 7.25 -13.82 -1.12
C ASN A 127 5.89 -14.29 -0.60
N LYS A 128 5.27 -13.50 0.27
CA LYS A 128 3.95 -13.80 0.83
C LYS A 128 2.84 -13.78 -0.23
N SER A 129 2.94 -12.90 -1.21
CA SER A 129 2.01 -12.84 -2.36
C SER A 129 2.14 -14.07 -3.26
N ILE A 130 3.36 -14.51 -3.54
CA ILE A 130 3.62 -15.74 -4.30
C ILE A 130 3.09 -16.96 -3.55
N ASP A 131 3.32 -17.04 -2.24
CA ASP A 131 2.80 -18.13 -1.41
C ASP A 131 1.26 -18.15 -1.39
N PHE A 132 0.62 -16.98 -1.30
CA PHE A 132 -0.83 -16.85 -1.41
C PHE A 132 -1.34 -17.38 -2.75
N VAL A 133 -0.78 -16.91 -3.86
CA VAL A 133 -1.20 -17.32 -5.21
C VAL A 133 -0.97 -18.81 -5.42
N LYS A 134 0.16 -19.38 -4.97
CA LYS A 134 0.43 -20.83 -5.04
C LYS A 134 -0.63 -21.68 -4.34
N ARG A 135 -1.07 -21.25 -3.15
CA ARG A 135 -2.09 -21.97 -2.37
C ARG A 135 -3.48 -21.87 -3.00
N HIS A 136 -3.75 -20.82 -3.75
CA HIS A 136 -5.05 -20.53 -4.33
C HIS A 136 -5.09 -20.63 -5.87
N LYS A 137 -4.08 -21.24 -6.50
CA LYS A 137 -3.95 -21.32 -7.98
C LYS A 137 -5.10 -22.03 -8.68
N ASP A 138 -5.79 -22.93 -7.97
CA ASP A 138 -6.86 -23.77 -8.51
C ASP A 138 -8.27 -23.18 -8.25
N GLN A 139 -8.35 -21.96 -7.75
CA GLN A 139 -9.59 -21.20 -7.51
C GLN A 139 -9.41 -19.73 -7.85
N PRO A 140 -10.48 -18.97 -8.09
CA PRO A 140 -10.36 -17.54 -8.31
C PRO A 140 -9.83 -16.83 -7.06
N PHE A 141 -8.99 -15.82 -7.24
CA PHE A 141 -8.44 -15.02 -6.14
C PHE A 141 -8.48 -13.53 -6.46
N PHE A 142 -8.50 -12.74 -5.39
CA PHE A 142 -8.31 -11.30 -5.39
C PHE A 142 -7.19 -10.94 -4.42
N LEU A 143 -6.15 -10.31 -4.90
CA LEU A 143 -4.96 -9.97 -4.10
C LEU A 143 -4.60 -8.49 -4.24
N ASN A 144 -4.55 -7.79 -3.11
CA ASN A 144 -3.89 -6.50 -2.99
C ASN A 144 -2.42 -6.71 -2.58
N LEU A 145 -1.49 -6.42 -3.48
CA LEU A 145 -0.06 -6.31 -3.18
C LEU A 145 0.29 -4.81 -3.13
N TRP A 146 0.38 -4.24 -1.94
CA TRP A 146 0.55 -2.81 -1.70
C TRP A 146 1.87 -2.47 -0.98
N PRO A 147 3.03 -2.54 -1.67
CA PRO A 147 4.32 -2.18 -1.10
C PRO A 147 4.36 -0.73 -0.64
N ASP A 148 5.16 -0.44 0.38
CA ASP A 148 5.30 0.91 0.95
C ASP A 148 6.71 1.49 0.86
N ASP A 149 7.63 0.83 0.16
CA ASP A 149 9.05 1.24 0.09
C ASP A 149 9.26 2.53 -0.69
N MET A 150 8.34 2.89 -1.59
CA MET A 150 8.39 4.17 -2.31
C MET A 150 8.02 5.37 -1.45
N HIS A 151 7.52 5.16 -0.23
CA HIS A 151 7.33 6.22 0.75
C HIS A 151 8.66 6.57 1.44
N THR A 152 8.95 7.85 1.60
CA THR A 152 10.11 8.34 2.37
C THR A 152 10.08 7.85 3.83
N PRO A 153 11.22 7.62 4.47
CA PRO A 153 12.59 7.64 3.95
C PRO A 153 12.89 6.42 3.07
N TRP A 154 13.72 6.60 2.04
CA TRP A 154 14.21 5.50 1.22
C TRP A 154 15.43 4.88 1.87
N VAL A 155 15.35 3.60 2.20
CA VAL A 155 16.39 2.89 2.97
C VAL A 155 16.96 1.75 2.15
N PRO A 156 17.92 2.00 1.28
CA PRO A 156 18.63 0.95 0.55
C PRO A 156 19.59 0.18 1.46
N GLU A 157 19.89 -1.06 1.12
CA GLU A 157 20.72 -1.96 1.95
C GLU A 157 22.10 -1.38 2.27
N PHE A 158 22.76 -0.73 1.34
CA PHE A 158 24.10 -0.17 1.53
C PHE A 158 24.13 1.05 2.47
N LYS A 159 22.97 1.69 2.73
CA LYS A 159 22.85 2.84 3.64
C LYS A 159 22.25 2.50 5.01
N GLN A 160 22.16 1.24 5.34
CA GLN A 160 21.52 0.79 6.59
C GLN A 160 22.17 1.35 7.87
N LYS A 161 23.43 1.79 7.83
CA LYS A 161 24.16 2.33 8.97
C LYS A 161 24.09 3.85 9.08
N ASP A 162 23.68 4.55 8.02
CA ASP A 162 23.61 6.00 7.97
C ASP A 162 22.17 6.45 7.68
N ASN A 163 21.50 7.00 8.68
CA ASN A 163 20.12 7.46 8.56
C ASN A 163 19.97 8.95 8.17
N LYS A 164 21.07 9.67 7.96
CA LYS A 164 21.02 11.10 7.67
C LYS A 164 20.71 11.43 6.21
N SER A 165 20.89 10.50 5.29
CA SER A 165 20.79 10.71 3.85
C SER A 165 19.73 9.87 3.13
N TRP A 166 18.69 9.41 3.85
CA TRP A 166 17.68 8.52 3.28
C TRP A 166 16.62 9.19 2.38
N ASN A 167 16.63 10.50 2.27
CA ASN A 167 15.72 11.26 1.40
C ASN A 167 16.43 11.84 0.17
N THR A 168 17.44 11.17 -0.32
CA THR A 168 18.25 11.55 -1.49
C THR A 168 17.91 10.72 -2.71
N GLU A 169 18.24 11.20 -3.89
CA GLU A 169 18.10 10.45 -5.15
C GLU A 169 18.97 9.19 -5.14
N GLU A 170 20.18 9.28 -4.58
CA GLU A 170 21.09 8.15 -4.40
C GLU A 170 20.47 7.01 -3.55
N ALA A 171 19.63 7.34 -2.58
CA ALA A 171 18.89 6.35 -1.80
C ALA A 171 17.64 5.86 -2.53
N PHE A 172 16.96 6.73 -3.30
CA PHE A 172 15.74 6.42 -4.00
C PHE A 172 15.92 5.41 -5.13
N ILE A 173 16.93 5.61 -5.99
CA ILE A 173 17.15 4.79 -7.18
C ILE A 173 17.30 3.29 -6.86
N PRO A 174 18.14 2.86 -5.89
CA PRO A 174 18.25 1.46 -5.54
C PRO A 174 16.97 0.85 -4.96
N VAL A 175 16.19 1.64 -4.19
CA VAL A 175 14.91 1.17 -3.63
C VAL A 175 13.89 0.98 -4.75
N LEU A 176 13.85 1.89 -5.73
CA LEU A 176 12.99 1.75 -6.90
C LEU A 176 13.39 0.51 -7.74
N ALA A 177 14.68 0.32 -7.97
CA ALA A 177 15.20 -0.83 -8.72
C ALA A 177 14.88 -2.16 -8.03
N GLU A 178 14.98 -2.22 -6.70
CA GLU A 178 14.60 -3.42 -5.94
C GLU A 178 13.08 -3.66 -6.00
N MET A 179 12.25 -2.62 -5.91
CA MET A 179 10.80 -2.75 -6.09
C MET A 179 10.46 -3.29 -7.47
N ASP A 180 11.04 -2.74 -8.53
CA ASP A 180 10.82 -3.19 -9.92
C ASP A 180 11.20 -4.66 -10.10
N LYS A 181 12.38 -5.05 -9.62
CA LYS A 181 12.85 -6.44 -9.61
C LYS A 181 11.88 -7.38 -8.90
N GLN A 182 11.35 -6.99 -7.75
CA GLN A 182 10.43 -7.82 -6.97
C GLN A 182 9.06 -7.93 -7.64
N ILE A 183 8.57 -6.86 -8.26
CA ILE A 183 7.34 -6.89 -9.07
C ILE A 183 7.54 -7.82 -10.28
N GLY A 184 8.67 -7.70 -10.98
CA GLY A 184 9.03 -8.61 -12.07
C GLY A 184 9.05 -10.08 -11.63
N ARG A 185 9.55 -10.35 -10.41
CA ARG A 185 9.54 -11.69 -9.81
C ARG A 185 8.13 -12.22 -9.54
N PHE A 186 7.22 -11.35 -9.09
CA PHE A 186 5.81 -11.71 -8.91
C PHE A 186 5.12 -12.04 -10.23
N ILE A 187 5.32 -11.20 -11.27
CA ILE A 187 4.77 -11.43 -12.61
C ILE A 187 5.28 -12.76 -13.19
N LYS A 188 6.59 -13.02 -13.06
CA LYS A 188 7.18 -14.29 -13.49
C LYS A 188 6.58 -15.50 -12.76
N ALA A 189 6.30 -15.37 -11.47
CA ALA A 189 5.67 -16.43 -10.70
C ALA A 189 4.24 -16.73 -11.19
N LEU A 190 3.45 -15.72 -11.60
CA LEU A 190 2.14 -15.94 -12.23
C LEU A 190 2.29 -16.72 -13.53
N ASP A 191 3.29 -16.42 -14.32
CA ASP A 191 3.59 -17.10 -15.58
C ASP A 191 3.98 -18.57 -15.35
N GLU A 192 4.94 -18.81 -14.46
CA GLU A 192 5.39 -20.16 -14.07
C GLU A 192 4.29 -21.04 -13.45
N LEU A 193 3.27 -20.42 -12.86
CA LEU A 193 2.09 -21.11 -12.32
C LEU A 193 0.96 -21.31 -13.36
N GLY A 194 1.16 -20.86 -14.60
CA GLY A 194 0.14 -20.94 -15.65
C GLY A 194 -1.06 -20.01 -15.46
N LEU A 195 -0.89 -18.94 -14.68
CA LEU A 195 -1.97 -18.02 -14.31
C LEU A 195 -2.02 -16.75 -15.15
N SER A 196 -0.99 -16.48 -15.95
CA SER A 196 -0.83 -15.23 -16.69
C SER A 196 -1.99 -14.95 -17.67
N GLU A 197 -2.55 -15.99 -18.27
CA GLU A 197 -3.64 -15.89 -19.26
C GLU A 197 -5.04 -15.89 -18.61
N ASN A 198 -5.11 -15.91 -17.27
CA ASN A 198 -6.38 -15.88 -16.52
C ASN A 198 -6.30 -14.92 -15.30
N THR A 199 -5.36 -14.01 -15.31
CA THR A 199 -5.18 -13.05 -14.20
C THR A 199 -5.07 -11.63 -14.72
N ILE A 200 -6.01 -10.77 -14.32
CA ILE A 200 -5.91 -9.33 -14.56
C ILE A 200 -4.91 -8.77 -13.55
N VAL A 201 -3.87 -8.11 -14.06
CA VAL A 201 -2.88 -7.42 -13.22
C VAL A 201 -3.04 -5.92 -13.40
N ILE A 202 -3.30 -5.21 -12.31
CA ILE A 202 -3.42 -3.75 -12.28
C ILE A 202 -2.27 -3.17 -11.48
N PHE A 203 -1.44 -2.35 -12.12
CA PHE A 203 -0.37 -1.60 -11.47
C PHE A 203 -0.73 -0.13 -11.42
N THR A 204 -0.75 0.45 -10.23
CA THR A 204 -1.03 1.87 -10.02
C THR A 204 -0.40 2.37 -8.72
N SER A 205 -0.57 3.66 -8.41
CA SER A 205 -0.18 4.27 -7.14
C SER A 205 -1.39 4.89 -6.44
N ASP A 206 -1.26 5.09 -5.13
CA ASP A 206 -2.32 5.71 -4.31
C ASP A 206 -2.36 7.23 -4.43
N ASN A 207 -1.23 7.88 -4.70
CA ASN A 207 -1.13 9.33 -4.90
C ASN A 207 0.17 9.71 -5.63
N GLY A 208 0.29 10.97 -6.02
CA GLY A 208 1.47 11.53 -6.63
C GLY A 208 2.72 11.51 -5.76
N PRO A 209 3.90 11.73 -6.36
CA PRO A 209 5.18 11.69 -5.67
C PRO A 209 5.30 12.81 -4.63
N ALA A 210 6.09 12.57 -3.58
CA ALA A 210 6.55 13.65 -2.70
C ALA A 210 7.33 14.70 -3.49
N PRO A 211 7.38 15.98 -3.03
CA PRO A 211 8.06 17.08 -3.73
C PRO A 211 9.59 17.00 -3.62
N SER A 212 10.15 15.80 -3.67
CA SER A 212 11.59 15.56 -3.68
C SER A 212 12.18 15.80 -5.08
N PHE A 213 13.47 16.07 -5.14
CA PHE A 213 14.21 16.27 -6.42
C PHE A 213 13.57 17.37 -7.29
N GLN A 214 13.25 18.51 -6.68
CA GLN A 214 12.63 19.65 -7.35
C GLN A 214 11.33 19.27 -8.10
N SER A 215 10.58 18.29 -7.55
CA SER A 215 9.34 17.76 -8.14
C SER A 215 9.52 17.03 -9.49
N ALA A 216 10.74 16.65 -9.87
CA ALA A 216 11.02 15.98 -11.15
C ALA A 216 10.19 14.70 -11.36
N ARG A 217 9.85 13.98 -10.27
CA ARG A 217 9.02 12.77 -10.34
C ARG A 217 7.55 13.01 -10.69
N ALA A 218 7.10 14.26 -10.69
CA ALA A 218 5.76 14.62 -11.13
C ALA A 218 5.63 14.75 -12.66
N ALA A 219 6.67 14.41 -13.42
CA ALA A 219 6.67 14.39 -14.88
C ALA A 219 6.15 15.70 -15.52
N TYR A 220 6.65 16.83 -15.04
CA TYR A 220 6.25 18.19 -15.43
C TYR A 220 4.81 18.60 -15.12
N LEU A 221 4.02 17.74 -14.47
CA LEU A 221 2.67 18.06 -14.03
C LEU A 221 2.72 19.06 -12.86
N ARG A 222 1.73 19.94 -12.80
CA ARG A 222 1.58 20.90 -11.71
C ARG A 222 1.29 20.16 -10.38
N GLY A 223 1.99 20.51 -9.32
CA GLY A 223 1.78 19.95 -7.98
C GLY A 223 2.45 18.60 -7.77
N THR A 224 2.31 18.09 -6.56
CA THR A 224 2.85 16.82 -6.08
C THR A 224 1.93 16.27 -4.99
N LYS A 225 2.30 15.22 -4.26
CA LYS A 225 1.61 14.75 -3.06
C LYS A 225 1.15 15.93 -2.19
N ASN A 226 -0.03 15.84 -1.61
CA ASN A 226 -0.77 16.88 -0.88
C ASN A 226 -1.38 17.99 -1.77
N SER A 227 -1.28 17.90 -3.08
CA SER A 227 -1.84 18.87 -4.03
C SER A 227 -2.94 18.22 -4.86
N LEU A 228 -4.07 18.91 -5.03
CA LEU A 228 -5.18 18.48 -5.89
C LEU A 228 -4.91 18.71 -7.39
N TYR A 229 -3.75 19.27 -7.75
CA TYR A 229 -3.34 19.36 -9.14
C TYR A 229 -2.89 17.99 -9.68
N GLU A 230 -2.77 17.88 -10.99
CA GLU A 230 -2.47 16.64 -11.70
C GLU A 230 -1.23 15.91 -11.15
N GLY A 231 -0.17 16.61 -10.79
CA GLY A 231 1.03 16.01 -10.18
C GLY A 231 0.78 15.32 -8.82
N GLY A 232 -0.34 15.64 -8.15
CA GLY A 232 -0.73 14.98 -6.91
C GLY A 232 -1.71 13.82 -7.07
N ILE A 233 -2.49 13.80 -8.16
CA ILE A 233 -3.60 12.84 -8.33
C ILE A 233 -3.54 12.03 -9.63
N ARG A 234 -2.79 12.44 -10.66
CA ARG A 234 -2.65 11.69 -11.91
C ARG A 234 -1.64 10.60 -11.76
N MET A 235 -2.13 9.39 -11.54
CA MET A 235 -1.30 8.21 -11.30
C MET A 235 -1.08 7.42 -12.57
N THR A 236 0.08 6.76 -12.64
CA THR A 236 0.29 5.70 -13.63
C THR A 236 -0.74 4.62 -13.42
N LEU A 237 -1.33 4.14 -14.50
CA LEU A 237 -2.23 3.00 -14.52
C LEU A 237 -1.83 2.09 -15.67
N LEU A 238 -1.37 0.89 -15.35
CA LEU A 238 -1.07 -0.16 -16.32
C LEU A 238 -1.98 -1.34 -16.02
N ILE A 239 -2.58 -1.90 -17.05
CA ILE A 239 -3.46 -3.07 -16.93
C ILE A 239 -2.98 -4.12 -17.93
N LYS A 240 -2.59 -5.30 -17.40
CA LYS A 240 -2.47 -6.51 -18.19
C LYS A 240 -3.83 -7.21 -18.09
N TYR A 241 -4.47 -7.38 -19.23
CA TYR A 241 -5.71 -8.14 -19.39
C TYR A 241 -5.39 -9.37 -20.24
N PRO A 242 -5.80 -10.59 -19.82
CA PRO A 242 -5.59 -11.82 -20.57
C PRO A 242 -6.29 -11.83 -21.93
#